data_5674900d735706e550ff202026c399b6
#
_entry.id   5674900d735706e550ff202026c399b6
#
_cell.length_a   1.000
_cell.length_b   1.000
_cell.length_c   1.000
_cell.angle_alpha   90.00
_cell.angle_beta   90.00
_cell.angle_gamma   90.00
#
_symmetry.space_group_name_H-M   'P 1'
#
loop_
_entity.id
_entity.type
_entity.pdbx_description
1 polymer ?
#
loop_
_entity_poly.entity_id
_entity_poly.type
_entity_poly.pdbx_seq_one_letter_code
_entity_poly.pdbx_strand_id
1 'polypeptide(L)'
;LSLRRQRQMCIRDRGISPKRAETIHQSLCLQLSMRRLLDFLSAHSLPLSIATPLYRRYGDLALNALRANPYLLMEDPLFVSFPAADKLAMDLGFSPEDPLRLEAGILYTLAHNLDNGHVFLPYAKLLAAAQRLLGGEADAVEACFQDLLDQGRIVRDAIAGQDACYLDKLYHCETYVAHALLAMDGGELCPPDDLEELLVQIQRDQGLTYAPLQVEAVKTAARQQVMLLTGGPGTGKTTSLRGILALFDHLGLRTALT
;
A
#
# COMPACT_ATOMS: atom_id res chain seq x y z
N LEU A 1 -8.78 37.44 -44.73
CA LEU A 1 -8.87 37.59 -43.28
C LEU A 1 -8.87 36.21 -42.64
N SER A 2 -7.83 35.89 -41.83
CA SER A 2 -7.70 34.54 -41.25
C SER A 2 -8.89 34.25 -40.32
N LEU A 3 -9.34 32.99 -40.28
CA LEU A 3 -10.38 32.48 -39.40
C LEU A 3 -10.15 32.88 -37.90
N ARG A 4 -8.90 33.10 -37.54
CA ARG A 4 -8.49 33.60 -36.23
C ARG A 4 -8.91 35.03 -35.95
N ARG A 5 -8.83 35.93 -36.96
CA ARG A 5 -9.32 37.32 -36.85
C ARG A 5 -10.85 37.40 -36.85
N GLN A 6 -11.54 36.56 -37.62
CA GLN A 6 -13.00 36.47 -37.57
C GLN A 6 -13.51 36.00 -36.19
N ARG A 7 -12.88 35.00 -35.60
CA ARG A 7 -13.21 34.57 -34.22
C ARG A 7 -12.99 35.67 -33.19
N GLN A 8 -11.91 36.43 -33.28
CA GLN A 8 -11.64 37.55 -32.38
C GLN A 8 -12.66 38.70 -32.55
N MET A 9 -13.10 39.00 -33.79
CA MET A 9 -14.16 40.00 -34.02
C MET A 9 -15.49 39.57 -33.44
N CYS A 10 -15.94 38.33 -33.67
CA CYS A 10 -17.20 37.81 -33.07
C CYS A 10 -17.22 37.79 -31.56
N ILE A 11 -16.08 37.61 -30.91
CA ILE A 11 -15.93 37.66 -29.42
C ILE A 11 -16.09 39.10 -28.95
N ARG A 12 -15.50 40.07 -29.66
CA ARG A 12 -15.54 41.50 -29.32
C ARG A 12 -16.96 42.11 -29.46
N ASP A 13 -17.68 41.69 -30.47
CA ASP A 13 -19.04 42.20 -30.76
C ASP A 13 -20.13 41.69 -29.78
N ARG A 14 -19.82 40.62 -29.01
CA ARG A 14 -20.73 40.04 -28.01
C ARG A 14 -20.44 40.44 -26.57
N GLY A 15 -19.58 41.42 -26.32
CA GLY A 15 -19.26 41.92 -24.98
C GLY A 15 -18.44 40.90 -24.11
N ILE A 16 -17.80 39.92 -24.73
CA ILE A 16 -16.95 38.95 -24.04
C ILE A 16 -15.53 39.48 -23.99
N SER A 17 -15.00 39.79 -22.80
CA SER A 17 -13.61 40.20 -22.63
C SER A 17 -12.64 39.08 -23.00
N PRO A 18 -11.40 39.39 -23.45
CA PRO A 18 -10.40 38.36 -23.75
C PRO A 18 -10.15 37.39 -22.59
N LYS A 19 -10.15 37.88 -21.35
CA LYS A 19 -10.00 37.07 -20.15
C LYS A 19 -11.17 36.07 -19.98
N ARG A 20 -12.38 36.52 -20.22
CA ARG A 20 -13.58 35.67 -20.14
C ARG A 20 -13.62 34.64 -21.26
N ALA A 21 -13.14 35.00 -22.47
CA ALA A 21 -13.00 34.08 -23.58
C ALA A 21 -11.99 32.96 -23.28
N GLU A 22 -10.87 33.32 -22.66
CA GLU A 22 -9.85 32.35 -22.22
C GLU A 22 -10.40 31.40 -21.16
N THR A 23 -11.11 31.90 -20.15
CA THR A 23 -11.76 31.07 -19.13
C THR A 23 -12.77 30.10 -19.75
N ILE A 24 -13.59 30.57 -20.69
CA ILE A 24 -14.56 29.71 -21.39
C ILE A 24 -13.83 28.66 -22.21
N HIS A 25 -12.76 29.03 -22.92
CA HIS A 25 -11.96 28.10 -23.71
C HIS A 25 -11.35 27.00 -22.83
N GLN A 26 -10.72 27.38 -21.72
CA GLN A 26 -10.16 26.42 -20.75
C GLN A 26 -11.23 25.48 -20.19
N SER A 27 -12.39 26.00 -19.80
CA SER A 27 -13.50 25.19 -19.33
C SER A 27 -14.02 24.20 -20.37
N LEU A 28 -14.14 24.64 -21.63
CA LEU A 28 -14.56 23.77 -22.74
C LEU A 28 -13.52 22.67 -23.04
N CYS A 29 -12.23 23.02 -23.05
CA CYS A 29 -11.15 22.04 -23.22
C CYS A 29 -11.20 20.96 -22.13
N LEU A 30 -11.33 21.39 -20.87
CA LEU A 30 -11.46 20.48 -19.73
C LEU A 30 -12.66 19.54 -19.86
N GLN A 31 -13.83 20.09 -20.20
CA GLN A 31 -15.04 19.29 -20.40
C GLN A 31 -14.89 18.27 -21.56
N LEU A 32 -14.28 18.68 -22.67
CA LEU A 32 -14.06 17.81 -23.81
C LEU A 32 -13.06 16.71 -23.51
N SER A 33 -11.97 17.03 -22.79
CA SER A 33 -10.96 16.05 -22.39
C SER A 33 -11.53 15.05 -21.38
N MET A 34 -12.28 15.53 -20.40
CA MET A 34 -12.95 14.66 -19.44
C MET A 34 -13.99 13.75 -20.12
N ARG A 35 -14.79 14.29 -21.04
CA ARG A 35 -15.75 13.47 -21.78
C ARG A 35 -15.08 12.38 -22.60
N ARG A 36 -14.01 12.69 -23.34
CA ARG A 36 -13.24 11.70 -24.09
C ARG A 36 -12.67 10.60 -23.19
N LEU A 37 -12.19 10.98 -21.99
CA LEU A 37 -11.69 10.03 -21.00
C LEU A 37 -12.80 9.11 -20.49
N LEU A 38 -13.97 9.67 -20.17
CA LEU A 38 -15.14 8.89 -19.73
C LEU A 38 -15.64 7.94 -20.82
N ASP A 39 -15.73 8.41 -22.06
CA ASP A 39 -16.13 7.60 -23.22
C ASP A 39 -15.15 6.43 -23.42
N PHE A 40 -13.84 6.70 -23.30
CA PHE A 40 -12.80 5.67 -23.39
C PHE A 40 -12.91 4.63 -22.26
N LEU A 41 -13.03 5.08 -21.01
CA LEU A 41 -13.18 4.17 -19.85
C LEU A 41 -14.43 3.30 -19.98
N SER A 42 -15.54 3.90 -20.41
CA SER A 42 -16.81 3.18 -20.63
C SER A 42 -16.67 2.12 -21.73
N ALA A 43 -16.02 2.46 -22.84
CA ALA A 43 -15.82 1.55 -23.98
C ALA A 43 -15.02 0.29 -23.58
N HIS A 44 -14.10 0.42 -22.61
CA HIS A 44 -13.28 -0.68 -22.11
C HIS A 44 -13.80 -1.28 -20.78
N SER A 45 -15.04 -0.97 -20.39
CA SER A 45 -15.66 -1.48 -19.15
C SER A 45 -14.85 -1.18 -17.87
N LEU A 46 -14.17 -0.04 -17.85
CA LEU A 46 -13.40 0.43 -16.68
C LEU A 46 -14.27 1.32 -15.79
N PRO A 47 -13.98 1.37 -14.46
CA PRO A 47 -14.72 2.22 -13.54
C PRO A 47 -14.62 3.70 -13.91
N LEU A 48 -15.75 4.39 -14.06
CA LEU A 48 -15.75 5.83 -14.38
C LEU A 48 -15.23 6.71 -13.24
N SER A 49 -15.22 6.18 -12.02
CA SER A 49 -14.69 6.86 -10.83
C SER A 49 -13.20 7.22 -10.94
N ILE A 50 -12.44 6.47 -11.76
CA ILE A 50 -11.01 6.73 -11.97
C ILE A 50 -10.73 7.91 -12.90
N ALA A 51 -11.73 8.43 -13.62
CA ALA A 51 -11.54 9.55 -14.55
C ALA A 51 -11.01 10.81 -13.85
N THR A 52 -11.55 11.14 -12.69
CA THR A 52 -11.14 12.33 -11.94
C THR A 52 -9.69 12.25 -11.44
N PRO A 53 -9.24 11.19 -10.74
CA PRO A 53 -7.85 11.06 -10.36
C PRO A 53 -6.90 10.97 -11.56
N LEU A 54 -7.26 10.28 -12.65
CA LEU A 54 -6.48 10.27 -13.89
C LEU A 54 -6.29 11.68 -14.48
N TYR A 55 -7.39 12.43 -14.58
CA TYR A 55 -7.32 13.79 -15.09
C TYR A 55 -6.50 14.72 -14.17
N ARG A 56 -6.61 14.56 -12.85
CA ARG A 56 -5.78 15.32 -11.90
C ARG A 56 -4.29 15.07 -12.08
N ARG A 57 -3.92 13.82 -12.39
CA ARG A 57 -2.51 13.42 -12.52
C ARG A 57 -1.91 13.78 -13.88
N TYR A 58 -2.66 13.60 -14.97
CA TYR A 58 -2.15 13.68 -16.34
C TYR A 58 -2.80 14.80 -17.17
N GLY A 59 -3.85 15.46 -16.69
CA GLY A 59 -4.56 16.51 -17.41
C GLY A 59 -5.09 16.01 -18.76
N ASP A 60 -4.91 16.83 -19.79
CA ASP A 60 -5.32 16.53 -21.15
C ASP A 60 -4.55 15.35 -21.80
N LEU A 61 -3.42 14.94 -21.19
CA LEU A 61 -2.61 13.81 -21.63
C LEU A 61 -3.07 12.46 -21.04
N ALA A 62 -4.10 12.43 -20.19
CA ALA A 62 -4.56 11.21 -19.53
C ALA A 62 -4.83 10.04 -20.48
N LEU A 63 -5.51 10.29 -21.60
CA LEU A 63 -5.75 9.27 -22.63
C LEU A 63 -4.46 8.78 -23.30
N ASN A 64 -3.53 9.69 -23.57
CA ASN A 64 -2.25 9.32 -24.19
C ASN A 64 -1.40 8.51 -23.20
N ALA A 65 -1.40 8.88 -21.93
CA ALA A 65 -0.72 8.14 -20.89
C ALA A 65 -1.26 6.69 -20.77
N LEU A 66 -2.60 6.53 -20.73
CA LEU A 66 -3.22 5.20 -20.70
C LEU A 66 -2.94 4.36 -21.93
N ARG A 67 -2.88 4.98 -23.12
CA ARG A 67 -2.52 4.27 -24.37
C ARG A 67 -1.05 3.88 -24.41
N ALA A 68 -0.19 4.67 -23.82
CA ALA A 68 1.24 4.37 -23.73
C ALA A 68 1.55 3.32 -22.64
N ASN A 69 0.83 3.35 -21.54
CA ASN A 69 0.99 2.38 -20.44
C ASN A 69 -0.36 2.14 -19.73
N PRO A 70 -1.11 1.10 -20.09
CA PRO A 70 -2.37 0.75 -19.44
C PRO A 70 -2.22 0.36 -17.96
N TYR A 71 -1.05 -0.11 -17.55
CA TYR A 71 -0.78 -0.57 -16.19
C TYR A 71 -0.63 0.56 -15.18
N LEU A 72 -0.59 1.82 -15.62
CA LEU A 72 -0.76 2.99 -14.75
C LEU A 72 -2.07 2.95 -13.95
N LEU A 73 -3.07 2.22 -14.46
CA LEU A 73 -4.34 1.99 -13.77
C LEU A 73 -4.19 1.24 -12.44
N MET A 74 -3.12 0.48 -12.27
CA MET A 74 -2.87 -0.29 -11.04
C MET A 74 -2.25 0.55 -9.92
N GLU A 75 -1.70 1.73 -10.27
CA GLU A 75 -1.04 2.61 -9.31
C GLU A 75 -2.04 3.37 -8.41
N ASP A 76 -1.55 3.80 -7.24
CA ASP A 76 -2.26 4.74 -6.36
C ASP A 76 -2.55 6.08 -7.10
N PRO A 77 -3.75 6.63 -7.00
CA PRO A 77 -4.92 6.23 -6.23
C PRO A 77 -5.97 5.43 -7.04
N LEU A 78 -5.61 4.84 -8.17
CA LEU A 78 -6.56 4.21 -9.11
C LEU A 78 -6.92 2.78 -8.70
N PHE A 79 -5.94 2.00 -8.26
CA PHE A 79 -6.06 0.63 -7.75
C PHE A 79 -6.93 -0.31 -8.60
N VAL A 80 -6.87 -0.17 -9.92
CA VAL A 80 -7.53 -1.10 -10.84
C VAL A 80 -6.78 -2.43 -10.82
N SER A 81 -7.50 -3.55 -10.80
CA SER A 81 -6.88 -4.87 -10.76
C SER A 81 -6.08 -5.18 -12.05
N PHE A 82 -5.02 -6.00 -11.92
CA PHE A 82 -4.22 -6.45 -13.06
C PHE A 82 -5.08 -7.04 -14.20
N PRO A 83 -6.06 -7.94 -13.95
CA PRO A 83 -6.86 -8.48 -15.06
C PRO A 83 -7.62 -7.41 -15.86
N ALA A 84 -8.08 -6.34 -15.22
CA ALA A 84 -8.78 -5.26 -15.92
C ALA A 84 -7.82 -4.36 -16.72
N ALA A 85 -6.64 -4.05 -16.16
CA ALA A 85 -5.59 -3.31 -16.86
C ALA A 85 -5.00 -4.13 -18.01
N ASP A 86 -4.79 -5.43 -17.82
CA ASP A 86 -4.27 -6.36 -18.82
C ASP A 86 -5.24 -6.52 -19.99
N LYS A 87 -6.55 -6.61 -19.72
CA LYS A 87 -7.58 -6.62 -20.77
C LYS A 87 -7.51 -5.36 -21.61
N LEU A 88 -7.39 -4.17 -20.99
CA LEU A 88 -7.21 -2.92 -21.71
C LEU A 88 -5.94 -2.94 -22.57
N ALA A 89 -4.82 -3.45 -22.05
CA ALA A 89 -3.57 -3.55 -22.77
C ALA A 89 -3.72 -4.43 -24.03
N MET A 90 -4.36 -5.59 -23.89
CA MET A 90 -4.64 -6.48 -25.03
C MET A 90 -5.57 -5.83 -26.06
N ASP A 91 -6.62 -5.13 -25.62
CA ASP A 91 -7.52 -4.38 -26.50
C ASP A 91 -6.81 -3.25 -27.26
N LEU A 92 -5.76 -2.69 -26.68
CA LEU A 92 -4.91 -1.67 -27.31
C LEU A 92 -3.80 -2.24 -28.19
N GLY A 93 -3.67 -3.59 -28.28
CA GLY A 93 -2.71 -4.28 -29.12
C GLY A 93 -1.32 -4.49 -28.52
N PHE A 94 -1.18 -4.45 -27.20
CA PHE A 94 0.07 -4.81 -26.52
C PHE A 94 0.38 -6.30 -26.71
N SER A 95 1.67 -6.63 -26.84
CA SER A 95 2.11 -8.00 -26.93
C SER A 95 1.96 -8.72 -25.57
N PRO A 96 1.66 -10.04 -25.55
CA PRO A 96 1.73 -10.84 -24.34
C PRO A 96 3.10 -10.80 -23.63
N GLU A 97 4.16 -10.53 -24.38
CA GLU A 97 5.55 -10.43 -23.88
C GLU A 97 6.02 -8.98 -23.71
N ASP A 98 5.10 -8.03 -23.76
CA ASP A 98 5.45 -6.61 -23.56
C ASP A 98 6.10 -6.41 -22.19
N PRO A 99 7.26 -5.73 -22.09
CA PRO A 99 7.95 -5.51 -20.82
C PRO A 99 7.06 -4.86 -19.74
N LEU A 100 6.19 -3.90 -20.12
CA LEU A 100 5.26 -3.27 -19.18
C LEU A 100 4.27 -4.27 -18.60
N ARG A 101 3.84 -5.24 -19.40
CA ARG A 101 2.96 -6.33 -18.96
C ARG A 101 3.64 -7.25 -17.98
N LEU A 102 4.85 -7.71 -18.32
CA LEU A 102 5.64 -8.59 -17.47
C LEU A 102 5.94 -7.93 -16.11
N GLU A 103 6.39 -6.70 -16.14
CA GLU A 103 6.66 -5.89 -14.97
C GLU A 103 5.41 -5.74 -14.08
N ALA A 104 4.29 -5.33 -14.65
CA ALA A 104 3.04 -5.16 -13.92
C ALA A 104 2.55 -6.47 -13.30
N GLY A 105 2.67 -7.60 -14.01
CA GLY A 105 2.28 -8.91 -13.54
C GLY A 105 3.12 -9.43 -12.37
N ILE A 106 4.44 -9.21 -12.40
CA ILE A 106 5.34 -9.57 -11.31
C ILE A 106 5.02 -8.74 -10.06
N LEU A 107 4.88 -7.41 -10.21
CA LEU A 107 4.56 -6.52 -9.10
C LEU A 107 3.17 -6.81 -8.53
N TYR A 108 2.19 -7.11 -9.38
CA TYR A 108 0.86 -7.53 -8.94
C TYR A 108 0.91 -8.82 -8.14
N THR A 109 1.70 -9.80 -8.55
CA THR A 109 1.85 -11.08 -7.84
C THR A 109 2.39 -10.87 -6.43
N LEU A 110 3.35 -9.96 -6.24
CA LEU A 110 3.84 -9.56 -4.93
C LEU A 110 2.75 -8.82 -4.12
N ALA A 111 2.10 -7.83 -4.73
CA ALA A 111 1.09 -7.01 -4.05
C ALA A 111 -0.14 -7.83 -3.62
N HIS A 112 -0.62 -8.73 -4.48
CA HIS A 112 -1.78 -9.59 -4.17
C HIS A 112 -1.55 -10.51 -2.97
N ASN A 113 -0.30 -10.86 -2.69
CA ASN A 113 0.05 -11.69 -1.54
C ASN A 113 -0.09 -10.96 -0.19
N LEU A 114 -0.17 -9.63 -0.20
CA LEU A 114 -0.45 -8.81 0.99
C LEU A 114 -1.84 -9.10 1.56
N ASP A 115 -2.82 -9.36 0.71
CA ASP A 115 -4.19 -9.69 1.12
C ASP A 115 -4.23 -10.97 1.97
N ASN A 116 -3.22 -11.84 1.83
CA ASN A 116 -3.02 -13.05 2.62
C ASN A 116 -2.16 -12.80 3.88
N GLY A 117 -1.78 -11.57 4.18
CA GLY A 117 -0.97 -11.20 5.33
C GLY A 117 0.54 -11.48 5.16
N HIS A 118 1.01 -11.66 3.93
CA HIS A 118 2.43 -11.89 3.65
C HIS A 118 3.06 -10.68 2.95
N VAL A 119 4.13 -10.15 3.53
CA VAL A 119 4.85 -8.98 3.00
C VAL A 119 5.90 -9.35 1.95
N PHE A 120 6.24 -10.63 1.83
CA PHE A 120 7.17 -11.16 0.83
C PHE A 120 6.71 -12.48 0.23
N LEU A 121 7.30 -12.86 -0.89
CA LEU A 121 7.21 -14.20 -1.46
C LEU A 121 8.61 -14.80 -1.62
N PRO A 122 8.77 -16.11 -1.36
CA PRO A 122 9.98 -16.82 -1.79
C PRO A 122 10.17 -16.72 -3.30
N TYR A 123 11.40 -16.46 -3.74
CA TYR A 123 11.74 -16.23 -5.15
C TYR A 123 11.15 -17.26 -6.12
N ALA A 124 11.36 -18.57 -5.84
CA ALA A 124 10.82 -19.62 -6.70
C ALA A 124 9.28 -19.62 -6.78
N LYS A 125 8.60 -19.25 -5.69
CA LYS A 125 7.13 -19.12 -5.67
C LYS A 125 6.66 -17.90 -6.44
N LEU A 126 7.39 -16.79 -6.35
CA LEU A 126 7.08 -15.57 -7.10
C LEU A 126 7.15 -15.82 -8.60
N LEU A 127 8.27 -16.38 -9.09
CA LEU A 127 8.44 -16.67 -10.52
C LEU A 127 7.37 -17.65 -11.02
N ALA A 128 7.12 -18.74 -10.30
CA ALA A 128 6.10 -19.70 -10.69
C ALA A 128 4.67 -19.12 -10.70
N ALA A 129 4.37 -18.19 -9.80
CA ALA A 129 3.06 -17.53 -9.76
C ALA A 129 2.93 -16.48 -10.85
N ALA A 130 3.97 -15.67 -11.09
CA ALA A 130 4.01 -14.68 -12.17
C ALA A 130 3.92 -15.37 -13.55
N GLN A 131 4.64 -16.45 -13.78
CA GLN A 131 4.58 -17.23 -15.02
C GLN A 131 3.17 -17.79 -15.26
N ARG A 132 2.50 -18.30 -14.23
CA ARG A 132 1.10 -18.79 -14.34
C ARG A 132 0.13 -17.65 -14.67
N LEU A 133 0.33 -16.48 -14.11
CA LEU A 133 -0.50 -15.30 -14.35
C LEU A 133 -0.30 -14.78 -15.79
N LEU A 134 0.94 -14.67 -16.22
CA LEU A 134 1.32 -14.04 -17.49
C LEU A 134 1.22 -15.00 -18.70
N GLY A 135 1.36 -16.31 -18.46
CA GLY A 135 1.32 -17.33 -19.52
C GLY A 135 2.47 -17.25 -20.53
N GLY A 136 3.55 -16.52 -20.18
CA GLY A 136 4.70 -16.32 -21.07
C GLY A 136 5.84 -17.31 -20.83
N GLU A 137 6.95 -17.13 -21.57
CA GLU A 137 8.17 -17.90 -21.38
C GLU A 137 8.83 -17.59 -20.03
N ALA A 138 9.38 -18.61 -19.37
CA ALA A 138 10.00 -18.46 -18.05
C ALA A 138 11.19 -17.50 -18.08
N ASP A 139 12.00 -17.57 -19.15
CA ASP A 139 13.21 -16.76 -19.32
C ASP A 139 12.87 -15.26 -19.44
N ALA A 140 11.76 -14.90 -20.09
CA ALA A 140 11.31 -13.52 -20.23
C ALA A 140 10.84 -12.96 -18.87
N VAL A 141 10.13 -13.76 -18.07
CA VAL A 141 9.70 -13.37 -16.72
C VAL A 141 10.89 -13.20 -15.79
N GLU A 142 11.90 -14.09 -15.89
CA GLU A 142 13.10 -14.01 -15.08
C GLU A 142 13.96 -12.80 -15.46
N ALA A 143 14.14 -12.52 -16.75
CA ALA A 143 14.85 -11.32 -17.21
C ALA A 143 14.19 -10.04 -16.70
N CYS A 144 12.84 -9.93 -16.81
CA CYS A 144 12.10 -8.81 -16.31
C CYS A 144 12.18 -8.67 -14.77
N PHE A 145 12.18 -9.80 -14.04
CA PHE A 145 12.40 -9.78 -12.60
C PHE A 145 13.78 -9.22 -12.24
N GLN A 146 14.82 -9.57 -12.99
CA GLN A 146 16.17 -9.05 -12.79
C GLN A 146 16.23 -7.54 -13.06
N ASP A 147 15.57 -7.06 -14.12
CA ASP A 147 15.43 -5.63 -14.40
C ASP A 147 14.75 -4.88 -13.26
N LEU A 148 13.70 -5.46 -12.65
CA LEU A 148 13.01 -4.87 -11.50
C LEU A 148 13.87 -4.81 -10.23
N LEU A 149 14.77 -5.77 -10.04
CA LEU A 149 15.79 -5.74 -8.97
C LEU A 149 16.77 -4.60 -9.23
N ASP A 150 17.30 -4.49 -10.45
CA ASP A 150 18.30 -3.48 -10.83
C ASP A 150 17.71 -2.05 -10.73
N GLN A 151 16.42 -1.90 -11.00
CA GLN A 151 15.67 -0.66 -10.81
C GLN A 151 15.31 -0.36 -9.34
N GLY A 152 15.56 -1.29 -8.42
CA GLY A 152 15.21 -1.15 -7.01
C GLY A 152 13.70 -1.17 -6.72
N ARG A 153 12.89 -1.71 -7.63
CA ARG A 153 11.42 -1.83 -7.43
C ARG A 153 11.04 -3.08 -6.65
N ILE A 154 11.90 -4.07 -6.67
CA ILE A 154 11.86 -5.29 -5.86
C ILE A 154 13.16 -5.37 -5.07
N VAL A 155 13.06 -5.82 -3.84
CA VAL A 155 14.22 -6.14 -3.00
C VAL A 155 14.24 -7.63 -2.78
N ARG A 156 15.41 -8.26 -2.95
CA ARG A 156 15.65 -9.67 -2.67
C ARG A 156 16.61 -9.78 -1.50
N ASP A 157 16.20 -10.47 -0.44
CA ASP A 157 16.97 -10.61 0.80
C ASP A 157 16.84 -12.03 1.37
N ALA A 158 17.80 -12.45 2.17
CA ALA A 158 17.79 -13.75 2.83
C ALA A 158 17.20 -13.60 4.25
N ILE A 159 15.94 -13.99 4.42
CA ILE A 159 15.23 -13.91 5.70
C ILE A 159 15.07 -15.32 6.28
N ALA A 160 15.65 -15.56 7.44
CA ALA A 160 15.59 -16.85 8.13
C ALA A 160 15.99 -18.04 7.21
N GLY A 161 16.97 -17.84 6.33
CA GLY A 161 17.45 -18.85 5.38
C GLY A 161 16.55 -19.04 4.15
N GLN A 162 15.53 -18.21 3.98
CA GLN A 162 14.68 -18.18 2.78
C GLN A 162 15.06 -16.99 1.90
N ASP A 163 15.06 -17.24 0.59
CA ASP A 163 15.27 -16.22 -0.43
C ASP A 163 13.95 -15.47 -0.67
N ALA A 164 13.81 -14.32 -0.04
CA ALA A 164 12.58 -13.54 0.05
C ALA A 164 12.60 -12.35 -0.92
N CYS A 165 11.52 -12.19 -1.68
CA CYS A 165 11.32 -11.06 -2.59
C CYS A 165 10.23 -10.15 -2.05
N TYR A 166 10.53 -8.86 -1.95
CA TYR A 166 9.65 -7.80 -1.42
C TYR A 166 9.37 -6.74 -2.48
N LEU A 167 8.22 -6.10 -2.36
CA LEU A 167 8.07 -4.75 -2.91
C LEU A 167 8.97 -3.78 -2.12
N ASP A 168 9.72 -2.92 -2.79
CA ASP A 168 10.67 -1.97 -2.20
C ASP A 168 10.09 -1.23 -0.98
N LYS A 169 8.92 -0.64 -1.13
CA LYS A 169 8.25 0.10 -0.04
C LYS A 169 8.01 -0.76 1.21
N LEU A 170 7.64 -2.03 1.02
CA LEU A 170 7.34 -2.92 2.15
C LEU A 170 8.61 -3.35 2.88
N TYR A 171 9.66 -3.63 2.12
CA TYR A 171 10.98 -3.93 2.70
C TYR A 171 11.46 -2.79 3.58
N HIS A 172 11.40 -1.56 3.07
CA HIS A 172 11.80 -0.39 3.84
C HIS A 172 10.90 -0.13 5.06
N CYS A 173 9.59 -0.34 4.95
CA CYS A 173 8.68 -0.24 6.09
C CYS A 173 9.01 -1.26 7.17
N GLU A 174 9.21 -2.54 6.80
CA GLU A 174 9.52 -3.62 7.75
C GLU A 174 10.88 -3.39 8.42
N THR A 175 11.90 -3.02 7.64
CA THR A 175 13.23 -2.70 8.15
C THR A 175 13.21 -1.50 9.09
N TYR A 176 12.45 -0.45 8.73
CA TYR A 176 12.29 0.73 9.59
C TYR A 176 11.62 0.37 10.91
N VAL A 177 10.53 -0.42 10.88
CA VAL A 177 9.84 -0.87 12.11
C VAL A 177 10.77 -1.72 12.98
N ALA A 178 11.51 -2.64 12.36
CA ALA A 178 12.47 -3.47 13.09
C ALA A 178 13.56 -2.62 13.79
N HIS A 179 14.16 -1.68 13.08
CA HIS A 179 15.15 -0.76 13.66
C HIS A 179 14.55 0.13 14.74
N ALA A 180 13.34 0.65 14.55
CA ALA A 180 12.67 1.47 15.53
C ALA A 180 12.38 0.70 16.83
N LEU A 181 11.89 -0.54 16.72
CA LEU A 181 11.66 -1.41 17.86
C LEU A 181 12.96 -1.76 18.59
N LEU A 182 14.02 -2.11 17.86
CA LEU A 182 15.34 -2.37 18.42
C LEU A 182 15.93 -1.13 19.11
N ALA A 183 15.71 0.06 18.56
CA ALA A 183 16.15 1.31 19.17
C ALA A 183 15.35 1.66 20.43
N MET A 184 14.09 1.25 20.51
CA MET A 184 13.24 1.41 21.70
C MET A 184 13.56 0.38 22.79
N ASP A 185 14.12 -0.77 22.43
CA ASP A 185 14.51 -1.83 23.36
C ASP A 185 15.87 -1.51 23.99
N GLY A 186 15.89 -0.47 24.83
CA GLY A 186 17.10 0.07 25.46
C GLY A 186 17.64 -0.74 26.66
N GLY A 187 17.13 -1.95 26.87
CA GLY A 187 17.51 -2.84 27.97
C GLY A 187 16.45 -3.00 29.06
N GLU A 188 16.79 -3.73 30.11
CA GLU A 188 15.88 -4.00 31.22
C GLU A 188 15.62 -2.76 32.06
N LEU A 189 14.35 -2.52 32.38
CA LEU A 189 13.92 -1.56 33.39
C LEU A 189 14.05 -2.15 34.78
N CYS A 190 14.31 -1.32 35.78
CA CYS A 190 14.22 -1.76 37.19
C CYS A 190 12.74 -1.85 37.57
N PRO A 191 12.19 -3.04 37.81
CA PRO A 191 10.83 -3.15 38.31
C PRO A 191 10.75 -2.59 39.76
N PRO A 192 9.56 -2.20 40.21
CA PRO A 192 9.38 -1.79 41.62
C PRO A 192 9.71 -2.95 42.57
N ASP A 193 10.29 -2.63 43.70
CA ASP A 193 10.71 -3.62 44.71
C ASP A 193 9.53 -4.45 45.24
N ASP A 194 8.33 -3.86 45.28
CA ASP A 194 7.07 -4.45 45.74
C ASP A 194 6.22 -5.07 44.61
N LEU A 195 6.80 -5.36 43.44
CA LEU A 195 6.08 -5.90 42.25
C LEU A 195 5.22 -7.14 42.61
N GLU A 196 5.71 -8.04 43.42
CA GLU A 196 4.96 -9.26 43.81
C GLU A 196 3.74 -8.90 44.65
N GLU A 197 3.87 -7.95 45.58
CA GLU A 197 2.78 -7.49 46.44
C GLU A 197 1.72 -6.75 45.60
N LEU A 198 2.15 -5.90 44.67
CA LEU A 198 1.29 -5.22 43.71
C LEU A 198 0.50 -6.21 42.85
N LEU A 199 1.15 -7.27 42.36
CA LEU A 199 0.46 -8.32 41.58
C LEU A 199 -0.64 -9.01 42.38
N VAL A 200 -0.39 -9.31 43.66
CA VAL A 200 -1.41 -9.89 44.56
C VAL A 200 -2.57 -8.92 44.77
N GLN A 201 -2.27 -7.65 44.97
CA GLN A 201 -3.26 -6.59 45.10
C GLN A 201 -4.14 -6.47 43.85
N ILE A 202 -3.52 -6.36 42.65
CA ILE A 202 -4.21 -6.26 41.37
C ILE A 202 -5.15 -7.45 41.15
N GLN A 203 -4.71 -8.67 41.44
CA GLN A 203 -5.54 -9.87 41.36
C GLN A 203 -6.77 -9.80 42.29
N ARG A 204 -6.59 -9.32 43.52
CA ARG A 204 -7.69 -9.12 44.47
C ARG A 204 -8.68 -8.08 44.00
N ASP A 205 -8.19 -6.94 43.52
CA ASP A 205 -9.03 -5.82 43.05
C ASP A 205 -9.84 -6.20 41.81
N GLN A 206 -9.27 -7.04 40.94
CA GLN A 206 -9.95 -7.56 39.76
C GLN A 206 -10.81 -8.81 40.02
N GLY A 207 -10.74 -9.38 41.20
CA GLY A 207 -11.49 -10.60 41.56
C GLY A 207 -11.08 -11.84 40.78
N LEU A 208 -9.82 -11.90 40.31
CA LEU A 208 -9.30 -13.01 39.50
C LEU A 208 -7.93 -13.49 40.01
N THR A 209 -7.62 -14.74 39.65
CA THR A 209 -6.28 -15.31 39.82
C THR A 209 -5.65 -15.50 38.45
N TYR A 210 -4.47 -14.92 38.23
CA TYR A 210 -3.76 -15.05 36.97
C TYR A 210 -3.11 -16.43 36.83
N ALA A 211 -3.18 -17.00 35.64
CA ALA A 211 -2.38 -18.17 35.29
C ALA A 211 -0.87 -17.81 35.26
N PRO A 212 0.04 -18.78 35.44
CA PRO A 212 1.47 -18.52 35.49
C PRO A 212 2.02 -17.67 34.34
N LEU A 213 1.60 -17.94 33.10
CA LEU A 213 2.00 -17.16 31.92
C LEU A 213 1.43 -15.73 31.91
N GLN A 214 0.26 -15.52 32.52
CA GLN A 214 -0.31 -14.18 32.69
C GLN A 214 0.46 -13.35 33.71
N VAL A 215 0.87 -13.97 34.81
CA VAL A 215 1.76 -13.35 35.81
C VAL A 215 3.08 -12.98 35.15
N GLU A 216 3.66 -13.90 34.38
CA GLU A 216 4.92 -13.65 33.66
C GLU A 216 4.78 -12.48 32.68
N ALA A 217 3.68 -12.39 31.94
CA ALA A 217 3.42 -11.28 31.02
C ALA A 217 3.40 -9.92 31.76
N VAL A 218 2.76 -9.83 32.95
CA VAL A 218 2.73 -8.59 33.75
C VAL A 218 4.12 -8.24 34.27
N LYS A 219 4.88 -9.25 34.76
CA LYS A 219 6.26 -9.06 35.22
C LYS A 219 7.20 -8.61 34.09
N THR A 220 7.05 -9.20 32.92
CA THR A 220 7.82 -8.81 31.72
C THR A 220 7.54 -7.37 31.33
N ALA A 221 6.28 -6.94 31.35
CA ALA A 221 5.90 -5.56 31.07
C ALA A 221 6.50 -4.54 32.04
N ALA A 222 6.78 -4.95 33.29
CA ALA A 222 7.47 -4.10 34.26
C ALA A 222 8.98 -3.98 34.05
N ARG A 223 9.57 -4.91 33.28
CA ARG A 223 11.02 -5.02 33.11
C ARG A 223 11.51 -4.62 31.72
N GLN A 224 10.65 -4.72 30.72
CA GLN A 224 11.04 -4.53 29.32
C GLN A 224 10.42 -3.27 28.74
N GLN A 225 11.18 -2.56 27.92
CA GLN A 225 10.68 -1.37 27.21
C GLN A 225 9.80 -1.76 26.01
N VAL A 226 10.08 -2.90 25.39
CA VAL A 226 9.29 -3.47 24.29
C VAL A 226 8.90 -4.91 24.62
N MET A 227 7.62 -5.25 24.48
CA MET A 227 7.11 -6.58 24.73
C MET A 227 6.10 -7.00 23.66
N LEU A 228 6.21 -8.23 23.17
CA LEU A 228 5.24 -8.86 22.29
C LEU A 228 4.39 -9.87 23.08
N LEU A 229 3.09 -9.59 23.22
CA LEU A 229 2.14 -10.48 23.87
C LEU A 229 1.34 -11.24 22.79
N THR A 230 1.70 -12.50 22.54
CA THR A 230 1.06 -13.36 21.56
C THR A 230 0.27 -14.52 22.19
N GLY A 231 -0.57 -15.17 21.42
CA GLY A 231 -1.34 -16.32 21.87
C GLY A 231 -2.60 -16.56 21.05
N GLY A 232 -3.11 -17.76 21.05
CA GLY A 232 -4.36 -18.15 20.37
C GLY A 232 -5.62 -17.49 20.93
N PRO A 233 -6.79 -17.69 20.30
CA PRO A 233 -8.07 -17.27 20.84
C PRO A 233 -8.31 -17.90 22.24
N GLY A 234 -8.84 -17.12 23.18
CA GLY A 234 -9.19 -17.63 24.51
C GLY A 234 -8.03 -17.86 25.49
N THR A 235 -6.78 -17.58 25.15
CA THR A 235 -5.61 -17.77 26.02
C THR A 235 -5.47 -16.71 27.14
N GLY A 236 -6.40 -15.76 27.21
CA GLY A 236 -6.39 -14.74 28.27
C GLY A 236 -5.51 -13.53 27.99
N LYS A 237 -5.15 -13.23 26.74
CA LYS A 237 -4.38 -12.02 26.37
C LYS A 237 -4.99 -10.73 26.92
N THR A 238 -6.31 -10.58 26.81
CA THR A 238 -7.03 -9.41 27.34
C THR A 238 -6.95 -9.34 28.86
N THR A 239 -6.92 -10.48 29.55
CA THR A 239 -6.74 -10.55 30.99
C THR A 239 -5.34 -10.10 31.37
N SER A 240 -4.30 -10.58 30.68
CA SER A 240 -2.92 -10.11 30.88
C SER A 240 -2.79 -8.61 30.61
N LEU A 241 -3.39 -8.11 29.55
CA LEU A 241 -3.37 -6.67 29.24
C LEU A 241 -4.03 -5.83 30.34
N ARG A 242 -5.16 -6.28 30.90
CA ARG A 242 -5.79 -5.60 32.03
C ARG A 242 -4.88 -5.55 33.26
N GLY A 243 -4.13 -6.64 33.51
CA GLY A 243 -3.14 -6.68 34.58
C GLY A 243 -1.99 -5.71 34.34
N ILE A 244 -1.49 -5.62 33.11
CA ILE A 244 -0.43 -4.67 32.75
C ILE A 244 -0.91 -3.23 32.90
N LEU A 245 -2.12 -2.91 32.44
CA LEU A 245 -2.70 -1.57 32.61
C LEU A 245 -2.90 -1.19 34.07
N ALA A 246 -3.38 -2.12 34.89
CA ALA A 246 -3.54 -1.88 36.32
C ALA A 246 -2.18 -1.67 37.04
N LEU A 247 -1.15 -2.41 36.63
CA LEU A 247 0.22 -2.19 37.12
C LEU A 247 0.72 -0.80 36.73
N PHE A 248 0.56 -0.39 35.49
CA PHE A 248 0.99 0.92 34.99
C PHE A 248 0.24 2.07 35.68
N ASP A 249 -1.05 1.87 36.01
CA ASP A 249 -1.85 2.84 36.79
C ASP A 249 -1.31 2.99 38.22
N HIS A 250 -0.98 1.89 38.90
CA HIS A 250 -0.34 1.91 40.21
C HIS A 250 1.02 2.62 40.20
N LEU A 251 1.76 2.49 39.11
CA LEU A 251 3.05 3.15 38.90
C LEU A 251 2.91 4.62 38.45
N GLY A 252 1.69 5.13 38.29
CA GLY A 252 1.42 6.48 37.84
C GLY A 252 1.83 6.75 36.39
N LEU A 253 1.95 5.70 35.56
CA LEU A 253 2.32 5.79 34.17
C LEU A 253 1.09 6.13 33.29
N ARG A 254 1.27 7.02 32.33
CA ARG A 254 0.22 7.32 31.35
C ARG A 254 0.18 6.25 30.28
N THR A 255 -0.99 5.66 30.08
CA THR A 255 -1.23 4.62 29.07
C THR A 255 -2.07 5.12 27.91
N ALA A 256 -1.86 4.60 26.71
CA ALA A 256 -2.69 4.80 25.55
C ALA A 256 -2.93 3.45 24.87
N LEU A 257 -4.15 3.22 24.43
CA LEU A 257 -4.53 2.08 23.59
C LEU A 257 -4.87 2.61 22.20
N THR A 258 -4.30 2.00 21.16
CA THR A 258 -4.52 2.38 19.75
C THR A 258 -5.15 1.23 18.98
#